data_e514c0aa906a8f642d998eb3136ba67d
#
_entry.id   e514c0aa906a8f642d998eb3136ba67d
#
_cell.length_a   1.000
_cell.length_b   1.000
_cell.length_c   1.000
_cell.angle_alpha   90.00
_cell.angle_beta   90.00
_cell.angle_gamma   90.00
#
_symmetry.space_group_name_H-M   'P 1'
#
loop_
_entity.id
_entity.type
_entity.pdbx_description
1 polymer ?
#
loop_
_entity_poly.entity_id
_entity_poly.type
_entity_poly.pdbx_seq_one_letter_code
_entity_poly.pdbx_strand_id
1 'polypeptide(L)'
;MSVATASPAIRPVEGIGCLLASMVFFASQDAMMKFLLEEYPVWMLIGVRGMISTAILLPLIIWVSGARSLATPLWPLHLLRAVLFAMGFSLFYAAFPFMGFAEVVTIFFSAPLMTAIFAALFLRETIGPYRGGALIVGFIGILIAIRPGADTFQWVAILPLICAVTYALSQIVARQIGERDSTLVVGLYTLAPSVFIVAVMGWGLNAVIDLGPEYKHLRFAYPMPSAETLPWLIVTGVVGMFAYLLISRAYQIAPASLMAPFDYTYLPIAAVLGYVLWGEVPPLATFVGMTLIIASGVFIGYREIVTARRAKAVHIAPTAPYVADVPHREDGV
;
A
#
# COMPACT_ATOMS: atom_id res chain seq x y z
N MET A 1 2.96 -6.39 -41.18
CA MET A 1 1.74 -6.89 -40.53
C MET A 1 1.80 -6.46 -39.08
N SER A 2 1.04 -5.40 -38.75
CA SER A 2 0.93 -4.91 -37.36
C SER A 2 0.05 -5.89 -36.58
N VAL A 3 0.63 -6.63 -35.63
CA VAL A 3 -0.12 -7.44 -34.68
C VAL A 3 -0.78 -6.45 -33.72
N ALA A 4 -2.07 -6.21 -33.93
CA ALA A 4 -2.89 -5.49 -32.96
C ALA A 4 -2.87 -6.31 -31.66
N THR A 5 -2.10 -5.87 -30.67
CA THR A 5 -2.15 -6.39 -29.31
C THR A 5 -3.54 -6.07 -28.77
N ALA A 6 -4.39 -7.08 -28.69
CA ALA A 6 -5.72 -6.95 -28.07
C ALA A 6 -5.53 -6.41 -26.65
N SER A 7 -6.12 -5.25 -26.37
CA SER A 7 -6.16 -4.71 -25.00
C SER A 7 -6.71 -5.79 -24.07
N PRO A 8 -6.05 -6.05 -22.93
CA PRO A 8 -6.51 -7.09 -21.99
C PRO A 8 -7.96 -6.80 -21.61
N ALA A 9 -8.81 -7.84 -21.70
CA ALA A 9 -10.22 -7.72 -21.38
C ALA A 9 -10.35 -7.27 -19.92
N ILE A 10 -11.01 -6.14 -19.68
CA ILE A 10 -11.29 -5.63 -18.34
C ILE A 10 -12.22 -6.63 -17.64
N ARG A 11 -11.79 -7.18 -16.50
CA ARG A 11 -12.52 -8.17 -15.69
C ARG A 11 -12.79 -7.63 -14.29
N PRO A 12 -13.76 -6.70 -14.10
CA PRO A 12 -13.95 -6.00 -12.84
C PRO A 12 -14.28 -6.92 -11.66
N VAL A 13 -15.15 -7.91 -11.89
CA VAL A 13 -15.60 -8.84 -10.83
C VAL A 13 -14.44 -9.73 -10.35
N GLU A 14 -13.65 -10.28 -11.27
CA GLU A 14 -12.45 -11.06 -10.94
C GLU A 14 -11.42 -10.17 -10.20
N GLY A 15 -11.23 -8.92 -10.64
CA GLY A 15 -10.36 -7.96 -9.99
C GLY A 15 -10.77 -7.65 -8.56
N ILE A 16 -12.05 -7.38 -8.33
CA ILE A 16 -12.59 -7.16 -6.97
C ILE A 16 -12.40 -8.41 -6.10
N GLY A 17 -12.68 -9.61 -6.62
CA GLY A 17 -12.48 -10.85 -5.89
C GLY A 17 -11.01 -11.06 -5.48
N CYS A 18 -10.07 -10.86 -6.39
CA CYS A 18 -8.63 -10.93 -6.10
C CYS A 18 -8.22 -9.90 -5.04
N LEU A 19 -8.74 -8.67 -5.13
CA LEU A 19 -8.41 -7.61 -4.18
C LEU A 19 -8.94 -7.93 -2.78
N LEU A 20 -10.21 -8.29 -2.65
CA LEU A 20 -10.80 -8.66 -1.36
C LEU A 20 -10.06 -9.85 -0.71
N ALA A 21 -9.73 -10.87 -1.50
CA ALA A 21 -8.90 -11.97 -1.01
C ALA A 21 -7.52 -11.49 -0.56
N SER A 22 -6.87 -10.58 -1.30
CA SER A 22 -5.58 -10.04 -0.90
C SER A 22 -5.64 -9.26 0.41
N MET A 23 -6.73 -8.51 0.67
CA MET A 23 -6.93 -7.78 1.93
C MET A 23 -7.06 -8.75 3.12
N VAL A 24 -7.78 -9.87 2.94
CA VAL A 24 -7.85 -10.91 3.97
C VAL A 24 -6.47 -11.52 4.25
N PHE A 25 -5.71 -11.85 3.20
CA PHE A 25 -4.37 -12.42 3.36
C PHE A 25 -3.39 -11.43 4.01
N PHE A 26 -3.40 -10.15 3.61
CA PHE A 26 -2.56 -9.14 4.26
C PHE A 26 -2.93 -8.94 5.72
N ALA A 27 -4.22 -8.81 6.05
CA ALA A 27 -4.66 -8.67 7.43
C ALA A 27 -4.30 -9.90 8.29
N SER A 28 -4.43 -11.10 7.73
CA SER A 28 -4.00 -12.34 8.38
C SER A 28 -2.48 -12.36 8.61
N GLN A 29 -1.69 -11.97 7.60
CA GLN A 29 -0.23 -11.85 7.73
C GLN A 29 0.16 -10.88 8.85
N ASP A 30 -0.47 -9.69 8.88
CA ASP A 30 -0.14 -8.68 9.89
C ASP A 30 -0.57 -9.10 11.29
N ALA A 31 -1.68 -9.84 11.41
CA ALA A 31 -2.09 -10.48 12.65
C ALA A 31 -1.06 -11.53 13.12
N MET A 32 -0.57 -12.37 12.20
CA MET A 32 0.52 -13.32 12.52
C MET A 32 1.79 -12.60 12.93
N MET A 33 2.15 -11.49 12.27
CA MET A 33 3.30 -10.68 12.65
C MET A 33 3.13 -10.11 14.06
N LYS A 34 1.95 -9.59 14.42
CA LYS A 34 1.66 -9.10 15.78
C LYS A 34 1.83 -10.21 16.82
N PHE A 35 1.33 -11.41 16.55
CA PHE A 35 1.49 -12.57 17.43
C PHE A 35 2.96 -12.95 17.61
N LEU A 36 3.73 -13.01 16.53
CA LEU A 36 5.15 -13.38 16.57
C LEU A 36 6.04 -12.31 17.24
N LEU A 37 5.61 -11.04 17.25
CA LEU A 37 6.32 -9.95 17.94
C LEU A 37 6.31 -10.06 19.47
N GLU A 38 5.48 -10.90 20.05
CA GLU A 38 5.51 -11.20 21.49
C GLU A 38 6.80 -11.94 21.87
N GLU A 39 7.36 -12.74 20.96
CA GLU A 39 8.52 -13.60 21.19
C GLU A 39 9.75 -13.17 20.39
N TYR A 40 9.59 -12.69 19.15
CA TYR A 40 10.67 -12.42 18.22
C TYR A 40 10.84 -10.94 17.89
N PRO A 41 12.09 -10.46 17.67
CA PRO A 41 12.34 -9.08 17.28
C PRO A 41 11.81 -8.75 15.89
N VAL A 42 11.36 -7.51 15.73
CA VAL A 42 10.79 -6.98 14.47
C VAL A 42 11.75 -7.15 13.28
N TRP A 43 13.04 -6.93 13.51
CA TRP A 43 14.09 -7.04 12.47
C TRP A 43 14.19 -8.44 11.90
N MET A 44 14.16 -9.44 12.77
CA MET A 44 14.16 -10.85 12.38
C MET A 44 12.91 -11.21 11.59
N LEU A 45 11.73 -10.83 12.09
CA LEU A 45 10.45 -11.16 11.46
C LEU A 45 10.33 -10.59 10.04
N ILE A 46 10.66 -9.29 9.86
CA ILE A 46 10.65 -8.65 8.54
C ILE A 46 11.73 -9.25 7.64
N GLY A 47 12.91 -9.52 8.18
CA GLY A 47 14.02 -10.14 7.44
C GLY A 47 13.66 -11.52 6.93
N VAL A 48 13.17 -12.42 7.79
CA VAL A 48 12.77 -13.79 7.41
C VAL A 48 11.63 -13.78 6.40
N ARG A 49 10.60 -12.96 6.63
CA ARG A 49 9.51 -12.77 5.67
C ARG A 49 10.01 -12.30 4.31
N GLY A 50 10.91 -11.31 4.30
CA GLY A 50 11.53 -10.79 3.08
C GLY A 50 12.35 -11.84 2.33
N MET A 51 13.12 -12.67 3.05
CA MET A 51 13.88 -13.80 2.47
C MET A 51 12.95 -14.82 1.81
N ILE A 52 11.87 -15.23 2.48
CA ILE A 52 10.90 -16.18 1.94
C ILE A 52 10.23 -15.62 0.69
N SER A 53 9.76 -14.36 0.76
CA SER A 53 9.15 -13.69 -0.39
C SER A 53 10.12 -13.57 -1.56
N THR A 54 11.39 -13.27 -1.31
CA THR A 54 12.45 -13.21 -2.33
C THR A 54 12.70 -14.59 -2.95
N ALA A 55 12.76 -15.64 -2.11
CA ALA A 55 12.95 -17.00 -2.56
C ALA A 55 11.80 -17.51 -3.46
N ILE A 56 10.59 -17.00 -3.30
CA ILE A 56 9.43 -17.31 -4.15
C ILE A 56 9.45 -16.43 -5.41
N LEU A 57 9.65 -15.12 -5.26
CA LEU A 57 9.56 -14.18 -6.38
C LEU A 57 10.66 -14.36 -7.41
N LEU A 58 11.89 -14.60 -6.96
CA LEU A 58 13.03 -14.69 -7.87
C LEU A 58 12.87 -15.81 -8.92
N PRO A 59 12.61 -17.09 -8.55
CA PRO A 59 12.37 -18.13 -9.53
C PRO A 59 11.09 -17.88 -10.37
N LEU A 60 10.05 -17.30 -9.78
CA LEU A 60 8.82 -16.97 -10.50
C LEU A 60 9.11 -15.95 -11.62
N ILE A 61 9.90 -14.91 -11.36
CA ILE A 61 10.26 -13.89 -12.35
C ILE A 61 11.10 -14.51 -13.46
N ILE A 62 12.08 -15.33 -13.10
CA ILE A 62 12.94 -16.02 -14.08
C ILE A 62 12.10 -16.91 -14.99
N TRP A 63 11.13 -17.62 -14.44
CA TRP A 63 10.24 -18.50 -15.20
C TRP A 63 9.26 -17.74 -16.11
N VAL A 64 8.65 -16.64 -15.61
CA VAL A 64 7.61 -15.90 -16.34
C VAL A 64 8.20 -14.89 -17.32
N SER A 65 9.24 -14.15 -16.91
CA SER A 65 9.79 -12.98 -17.63
C SER A 65 11.22 -13.17 -18.12
N GLY A 66 11.89 -14.25 -17.69
CA GLY A 66 13.29 -14.53 -17.99
C GLY A 66 14.26 -13.73 -17.12
N ALA A 67 15.48 -14.23 -16.98
CA ALA A 67 16.52 -13.62 -16.11
C ALA A 67 16.93 -12.20 -16.59
N ARG A 68 16.78 -11.87 -17.86
CA ARG A 68 17.11 -10.54 -18.39
C ARG A 68 16.20 -9.43 -17.86
N SER A 69 14.98 -9.76 -17.42
CA SER A 69 14.05 -8.80 -16.80
C SER A 69 14.54 -8.26 -15.45
N LEU A 70 15.51 -8.94 -14.85
CA LEU A 70 16.15 -8.49 -13.60
C LEU A 70 17.17 -7.34 -13.84
N ALA A 71 17.63 -7.13 -15.06
CA ALA A 71 18.57 -6.06 -15.36
C ALA A 71 17.79 -4.76 -15.63
N THR A 72 17.72 -3.88 -14.65
CA THR A 72 17.05 -2.58 -14.77
C THR A 72 18.02 -1.42 -14.54
N PRO A 73 17.99 -0.37 -15.41
CA PRO A 73 18.73 0.86 -15.15
C PRO A 73 18.13 1.70 -14.02
N LEU A 74 16.91 1.36 -13.55
CA LEU A 74 16.18 2.10 -12.52
C LEU A 74 16.53 1.62 -11.09
N TRP A 75 17.60 0.84 -10.91
CA TRP A 75 18.02 0.31 -9.62
C TRP A 75 18.14 1.39 -8.50
N PRO A 76 18.52 2.67 -8.75
CA PRO A 76 18.55 3.66 -7.67
C PRO A 76 17.16 4.01 -7.13
N LEU A 77 16.14 4.06 -8.02
CA LEU A 77 14.74 4.28 -7.61
C LEU A 77 14.20 3.07 -6.83
N HIS A 78 14.55 1.87 -7.26
CA HIS A 78 14.19 0.65 -6.52
C HIS A 78 14.85 0.62 -5.14
N LEU A 79 16.13 1.00 -5.02
CA LEU A 79 16.81 1.07 -3.74
C LEU A 79 16.17 2.10 -2.81
N LEU A 80 15.87 3.32 -3.32
CA LEU A 80 15.14 4.32 -2.56
C LEU A 80 13.79 3.77 -2.06
N ARG A 81 13.06 3.08 -2.93
CA ARG A 81 11.79 2.45 -2.58
C ARG A 81 11.96 1.37 -1.51
N ALA A 82 13.00 0.55 -1.59
CA ALA A 82 13.31 -0.48 -0.60
C ALA A 82 13.65 0.12 0.77
N VAL A 83 14.39 1.24 0.81
CA VAL A 83 14.70 1.98 2.05
C VAL A 83 13.41 2.53 2.68
N LEU A 84 12.57 3.22 1.89
CA LEU A 84 11.29 3.77 2.37
C LEU A 84 10.36 2.66 2.90
N PHE A 85 10.30 1.53 2.21
CA PHE A 85 9.53 0.35 2.62
C PHE A 85 10.07 -0.26 3.91
N ALA A 86 11.38 -0.53 3.98
CA ALA A 86 12.02 -1.12 5.14
C ALA A 86 11.83 -0.25 6.39
N MET A 87 12.08 1.06 6.26
CA MET A 87 11.90 2.01 7.36
C MET A 87 10.43 2.06 7.80
N GLY A 88 9.51 2.23 6.86
CA GLY A 88 8.09 2.36 7.18
C GLY A 88 7.54 1.14 7.88
N PHE A 89 7.72 -0.05 7.30
CA PHE A 89 7.16 -1.27 7.89
C PHE A 89 7.86 -1.72 9.17
N SER A 90 9.15 -1.38 9.36
CA SER A 90 9.79 -1.57 10.66
C SER A 90 9.10 -0.76 11.77
N LEU A 91 8.75 0.50 11.49
CA LEU A 91 8.03 1.36 12.42
C LEU A 91 6.57 0.90 12.61
N PHE A 92 5.91 0.46 11.54
CA PHE A 92 4.55 -0.07 11.60
C PHE A 92 4.44 -1.26 12.56
N TYR A 93 5.31 -2.26 12.39
CA TYR A 93 5.32 -3.43 13.26
C TYR A 93 5.85 -3.12 14.67
N ALA A 94 6.74 -2.14 14.82
CA ALA A 94 7.21 -1.68 16.13
C ALA A 94 6.09 -1.09 17.01
N ALA A 95 4.98 -0.64 16.42
CA ALA A 95 3.85 -0.10 17.14
C ALA A 95 2.93 -1.16 17.76
N PHE A 96 2.87 -2.37 17.20
CA PHE A 96 1.91 -3.41 17.62
C PHE A 96 1.97 -3.85 19.08
N PRO A 97 3.13 -3.93 19.74
CA PRO A 97 3.18 -4.27 21.17
C PRO A 97 2.55 -3.22 22.11
N PHE A 98 2.38 -1.99 21.61
CA PHE A 98 1.91 -0.85 22.43
C PHE A 98 0.51 -0.38 22.08
N MET A 99 0.00 -0.78 20.90
CA MET A 99 -1.29 -0.30 20.38
C MET A 99 -2.15 -1.45 19.90
N GLY A 100 -3.47 -1.26 19.91
CA GLY A 100 -4.42 -2.20 19.34
C GLY A 100 -4.19 -2.38 17.83
N PHE A 101 -4.42 -3.60 17.33
CA PHE A 101 -4.22 -3.94 15.93
C PHE A 101 -4.97 -2.99 14.98
N ALA A 102 -6.27 -2.78 15.26
CA ALA A 102 -7.09 -1.87 14.46
C ALA A 102 -6.65 -0.40 14.55
N GLU A 103 -6.07 0.03 15.68
CA GLU A 103 -5.59 1.41 15.87
C GLU A 103 -4.39 1.68 14.97
N VAL A 104 -3.38 0.81 15.02
CA VAL A 104 -2.17 0.91 14.17
C VAL A 104 -2.54 0.95 12.70
N VAL A 105 -3.42 0.03 12.27
CA VAL A 105 -3.89 -0.07 10.90
C VAL A 105 -4.68 1.18 10.49
N THR A 106 -5.55 1.69 11.34
CA THR A 106 -6.34 2.91 11.04
C THR A 106 -5.43 4.10 10.75
N ILE A 107 -4.39 4.29 11.56
CA ILE A 107 -3.42 5.38 11.35
C ILE A 107 -2.64 5.16 10.05
N PHE A 108 -2.19 3.94 9.77
CA PHE A 108 -1.50 3.61 8.52
C PHE A 108 -2.34 3.88 7.28
N PHE A 109 -3.67 3.68 7.34
CA PHE A 109 -4.57 3.96 6.21
C PHE A 109 -4.76 5.45 5.91
N SER A 110 -4.02 6.34 6.58
CA SER A 110 -3.75 7.69 6.09
C SER A 110 -2.85 7.73 4.85
N ALA A 111 -2.13 6.65 4.54
CA ALA A 111 -1.19 6.58 3.42
C ALA A 111 -1.80 6.94 2.05
N PRO A 112 -3.02 6.52 1.66
CA PRO A 112 -3.62 6.95 0.41
C PRO A 112 -3.86 8.47 0.35
N LEU A 113 -4.19 9.10 1.48
CA LEU A 113 -4.37 10.55 1.57
C LEU A 113 -3.03 11.27 1.40
N MET A 114 -1.96 10.79 2.06
CA MET A 114 -0.61 11.29 1.88
C MET A 114 -0.12 11.11 0.43
N THR A 115 -0.43 9.96 -0.19
CA THR A 115 -0.09 9.70 -1.59
C THR A 115 -0.74 10.72 -2.53
N ALA A 116 -2.00 11.13 -2.28
CA ALA A 116 -2.66 12.15 -3.07
C ALA A 116 -1.99 13.52 -2.94
N ILE A 117 -1.53 13.89 -1.74
CA ILE A 117 -0.77 15.14 -1.51
C ILE A 117 0.59 15.08 -2.21
N PHE A 118 1.33 13.98 -2.03
CA PHE A 118 2.66 13.84 -2.65
C PHE A 118 2.58 13.74 -4.18
N ALA A 119 1.51 13.17 -4.74
CA ALA A 119 1.28 13.22 -6.18
C ALA A 119 1.11 14.66 -6.67
N ALA A 120 0.38 15.50 -5.94
CA ALA A 120 0.25 16.92 -6.29
C ALA A 120 1.61 17.66 -6.18
N LEU A 121 2.39 17.39 -5.13
CA LEU A 121 3.66 18.07 -4.88
C LEU A 121 4.76 17.63 -5.87
N PHE A 122 4.93 16.33 -6.07
CA PHE A 122 6.07 15.78 -6.83
C PHE A 122 5.75 15.49 -8.29
N LEU A 123 4.49 15.13 -8.60
CA LEU A 123 4.06 14.82 -9.96
C LEU A 123 3.27 15.97 -10.61
N ARG A 124 3.09 17.10 -9.87
CA ARG A 124 2.35 18.28 -10.32
C ARG A 124 0.90 17.98 -10.73
N GLU A 125 0.29 16.98 -10.10
CA GLU A 125 -1.12 16.69 -10.29
C GLU A 125 -1.99 17.78 -9.64
N THR A 126 -3.07 18.19 -10.30
CA THR A 126 -4.00 19.19 -9.74
C THR A 126 -4.98 18.53 -8.78
N ILE A 127 -5.10 19.08 -7.56
CA ILE A 127 -6.13 18.66 -6.61
C ILE A 127 -7.37 19.53 -6.81
N GLY A 128 -8.42 18.95 -7.40
CA GLY A 128 -9.69 19.64 -7.52
C GLY A 128 -10.37 19.84 -6.14
N PRO A 129 -11.37 20.78 -6.03
CA PRO A 129 -11.96 21.14 -4.75
C PRO A 129 -12.63 19.97 -4.02
N TYR A 130 -13.25 19.06 -4.74
CA TYR A 130 -13.88 17.86 -4.15
C TYR A 130 -12.85 16.90 -3.54
N ARG A 131 -11.71 16.68 -4.23
CA ARG A 131 -10.60 15.86 -3.72
C ARG A 131 -9.95 16.54 -2.52
N GLY A 132 -9.78 17.87 -2.57
CA GLY A 132 -9.26 18.67 -1.46
C GLY A 132 -10.13 18.59 -0.21
N GLY A 133 -11.47 18.74 -0.37
CA GLY A 133 -12.41 18.59 0.74
C GLY A 133 -12.39 17.19 1.36
N ALA A 134 -12.33 16.14 0.54
CA ALA A 134 -12.24 14.78 1.03
C ALA A 134 -10.92 14.54 1.80
N LEU A 135 -9.80 15.08 1.32
CA LEU A 135 -8.51 14.98 2.03
C LEU A 135 -8.62 15.63 3.42
N ILE A 136 -9.22 16.80 3.54
CA ILE A 136 -9.42 17.47 4.84
C ILE A 136 -10.24 16.57 5.78
N VAL A 137 -11.35 15.98 5.31
CA VAL A 137 -12.19 15.07 6.12
C VAL A 137 -11.37 13.84 6.56
N GLY A 138 -10.59 13.25 5.67
CA GLY A 138 -9.72 12.13 6.01
C GLY A 138 -8.66 12.49 7.05
N PHE A 139 -8.02 13.67 6.95
CA PHE A 139 -7.08 14.16 7.95
C PHE A 139 -7.72 14.43 9.30
N ILE A 140 -8.94 14.97 9.34
CA ILE A 140 -9.72 15.08 10.58
C ILE A 140 -9.93 13.69 11.19
N GLY A 141 -10.25 12.69 10.36
CA GLY A 141 -10.36 11.30 10.82
C GLY A 141 -9.08 10.78 11.47
N ILE A 142 -7.91 11.07 10.89
CA ILE A 142 -6.61 10.71 11.47
C ILE A 142 -6.39 11.38 12.82
N LEU A 143 -6.64 12.69 12.93
CA LEU A 143 -6.50 13.43 14.18
C LEU A 143 -7.42 12.88 15.28
N ILE A 144 -8.65 12.51 14.92
CA ILE A 144 -9.60 11.88 15.87
C ILE A 144 -9.09 10.52 16.30
N ALA A 145 -8.52 9.70 15.40
CA ALA A 145 -7.99 8.38 15.73
C ALA A 145 -6.76 8.46 16.64
N ILE A 146 -5.84 9.40 16.37
CA ILE A 146 -4.60 9.59 17.15
C ILE A 146 -4.86 10.25 18.50
N ARG A 147 -5.87 11.12 18.61
CA ARG A 147 -6.24 11.89 19.83
C ARG A 147 -5.06 12.71 20.41
N PRO A 148 -4.37 13.54 19.62
CA PRO A 148 -3.25 14.31 20.14
C PRO A 148 -3.72 15.27 21.25
N GLY A 149 -3.00 15.28 22.38
CA GLY A 149 -3.33 16.13 23.54
C GLY A 149 -4.36 15.55 24.52
N ALA A 150 -4.88 14.34 24.31
CA ALA A 150 -5.65 13.62 25.33
C ALA A 150 -4.72 12.92 26.33
N ASP A 151 -5.19 12.69 27.56
CA ASP A 151 -4.44 11.94 28.57
C ASP A 151 -4.11 10.50 28.12
N THR A 152 -4.87 9.98 27.15
CA THR A 152 -4.68 8.66 26.53
C THR A 152 -3.80 8.70 25.28
N PHE A 153 -3.18 9.85 24.94
CA PHE A 153 -2.31 9.96 23.78
C PHE A 153 -1.06 9.11 23.94
N GLN A 154 -0.81 8.25 22.96
CA GLN A 154 0.39 7.43 22.92
C GLN A 154 1.34 7.95 21.85
N TRP A 155 2.54 8.34 22.25
CA TRP A 155 3.60 8.78 21.30
C TRP A 155 3.92 7.73 20.22
N VAL A 156 3.66 6.47 20.55
CA VAL A 156 3.84 5.35 19.61
C VAL A 156 2.96 5.49 18.36
N ALA A 157 1.83 6.22 18.42
CA ALA A 157 0.97 6.51 17.27
C ALA A 157 1.68 7.25 16.12
N ILE A 158 2.82 7.89 16.40
CA ILE A 158 3.66 8.52 15.39
C ILE A 158 4.31 7.46 14.47
N LEU A 159 4.59 6.26 14.96
CA LEU A 159 5.27 5.21 14.18
C LEU A 159 4.45 4.77 12.96
N PRO A 160 3.17 4.36 13.07
CA PRO A 160 2.36 4.03 11.91
C PRO A 160 2.07 5.25 11.01
N LEU A 161 2.07 6.49 11.55
CA LEU A 161 1.95 7.69 10.74
C LEU A 161 3.20 7.92 9.87
N ILE A 162 4.40 7.75 10.42
CA ILE A 162 5.65 7.79 9.64
C ILE A 162 5.65 6.68 8.59
N CYS A 163 5.17 5.48 8.94
CA CYS A 163 4.98 4.41 7.96
C CYS A 163 4.07 4.85 6.81
N ALA A 164 2.94 5.49 7.10
CA ALA A 164 2.04 6.00 6.07
C ALA A 164 2.72 7.01 5.13
N VAL A 165 3.53 7.91 5.66
CA VAL A 165 4.32 8.89 4.89
C VAL A 165 5.35 8.18 4.00
N THR A 166 6.15 7.28 4.56
CA THR A 166 7.21 6.58 3.80
C THR A 166 6.62 5.64 2.76
N TYR A 167 5.50 4.97 3.07
CA TYR A 167 4.76 4.18 2.11
C TYR A 167 4.21 5.03 0.97
N ALA A 168 3.62 6.18 1.27
CA ALA A 168 3.12 7.11 0.26
C ALA A 168 4.25 7.61 -0.66
N LEU A 169 5.41 7.98 -0.11
CA LEU A 169 6.60 8.33 -0.90
C LEU A 169 7.08 7.15 -1.77
N SER A 170 7.09 5.92 -1.22
CA SER A 170 7.39 4.70 -1.96
C SER A 170 6.45 4.48 -3.15
N GLN A 171 5.16 4.84 -3.02
CA GLN A 171 4.20 4.78 -4.12
C GLN A 171 4.45 5.85 -5.19
N ILE A 172 4.91 7.05 -4.81
CA ILE A 172 5.36 8.07 -5.78
C ILE A 172 6.56 7.59 -6.57
N VAL A 173 7.55 6.97 -5.90
CA VAL A 173 8.71 6.36 -6.58
C VAL A 173 8.25 5.24 -7.52
N ALA A 174 7.30 4.39 -7.10
CA ALA A 174 6.74 3.36 -7.96
C ALA A 174 6.08 3.92 -9.23
N ARG A 175 5.39 5.06 -9.13
CA ARG A 175 4.83 5.76 -10.29
C ARG A 175 5.91 6.32 -11.24
N GLN A 176 7.06 6.73 -10.71
CA GLN A 176 8.20 7.18 -11.54
C GLN A 176 8.87 6.01 -12.27
N ILE A 177 8.93 4.82 -11.67
CA ILE A 177 9.36 3.59 -12.34
C ILE A 177 8.37 3.26 -13.48
N GLY A 178 7.07 3.42 -13.22
CA GLY A 178 6.00 3.24 -14.19
C GLY A 178 5.94 1.81 -14.75
N GLU A 179 5.67 1.71 -16.05
CA GLU A 179 5.56 0.42 -16.76
C GLU A 179 6.91 -0.11 -17.29
N ARG A 180 8.02 0.57 -16.99
CA ARG A 180 9.36 0.17 -17.49
C ARG A 180 9.80 -1.18 -16.90
N ASP A 181 9.43 -1.43 -15.64
CA ASP A 181 9.66 -2.69 -14.96
C ASP A 181 8.34 -3.37 -14.59
N SER A 182 8.28 -4.68 -14.69
CA SER A 182 7.07 -5.42 -14.31
C SER A 182 6.81 -5.32 -12.81
N THR A 183 5.54 -5.43 -12.40
CA THR A 183 5.14 -5.39 -10.99
C THR A 183 5.89 -6.42 -10.12
N LEU A 184 6.19 -7.60 -10.69
CA LEU A 184 6.96 -8.63 -10.00
C LEU A 184 8.41 -8.20 -9.74
N VAL A 185 9.06 -7.57 -10.74
CA VAL A 185 10.42 -7.03 -10.60
C VAL A 185 10.44 -5.90 -9.58
N VAL A 186 9.47 -4.98 -9.64
CA VAL A 186 9.30 -3.92 -8.64
C VAL A 186 9.14 -4.49 -7.23
N GLY A 187 8.37 -5.57 -7.07
CA GLY A 187 8.21 -6.29 -5.80
C GLY A 187 9.52 -6.90 -5.30
N LEU A 188 10.25 -7.62 -6.17
CA LEU A 188 11.53 -8.23 -5.82
C LEU A 188 12.54 -7.18 -5.36
N TYR A 189 12.71 -6.10 -6.13
CA TYR A 189 13.63 -5.02 -5.79
C TYR A 189 13.22 -4.20 -4.57
N THR A 190 11.95 -4.30 -4.14
CA THR A 190 11.51 -3.74 -2.86
C THR A 190 11.85 -4.67 -1.70
N LEU A 191 11.55 -5.97 -1.84
CA LEU A 191 11.64 -6.92 -0.73
C LEU A 191 13.07 -7.45 -0.51
N ALA A 192 13.81 -7.80 -1.58
CA ALA A 192 15.14 -8.38 -1.43
C ALA A 192 16.15 -7.42 -0.77
N PRO A 193 16.32 -6.16 -1.21
CA PRO A 193 17.20 -5.22 -0.51
C PRO A 193 16.69 -4.86 0.90
N SER A 194 15.35 -4.86 1.14
CA SER A 194 14.80 -4.53 2.47
C SER A 194 15.28 -5.48 3.56
N VAL A 195 15.57 -6.74 3.23
CA VAL A 195 16.14 -7.72 4.18
C VAL A 195 17.44 -7.20 4.78
N PHE A 196 18.35 -6.73 3.91
CA PHE A 196 19.63 -6.17 4.36
C PHE A 196 19.46 -4.83 5.06
N ILE A 197 18.62 -3.95 4.53
CA ILE A 197 18.36 -2.62 5.10
C ILE A 197 17.80 -2.74 6.51
N VAL A 198 16.83 -3.63 6.74
CA VAL A 198 16.24 -3.88 8.06
C VAL A 198 17.29 -4.40 9.05
N ALA A 199 18.19 -5.29 8.62
CA ALA A 199 19.27 -5.77 9.47
C ALA A 199 20.24 -4.65 9.87
N VAL A 200 20.62 -3.78 8.93
CA VAL A 200 21.48 -2.61 9.19
C VAL A 200 20.77 -1.60 10.12
N MET A 201 19.48 -1.35 9.91
CA MET A 201 18.70 -0.47 10.78
C MET A 201 18.63 -1.01 12.21
N GLY A 202 18.33 -2.31 12.38
CA GLY A 202 18.26 -2.94 13.69
C GLY A 202 19.61 -2.90 14.41
N TRP A 203 20.69 -3.25 13.72
CA TRP A 203 22.04 -3.17 14.25
C TRP A 203 22.40 -1.72 14.63
N GLY A 204 22.13 -0.74 13.75
CA GLY A 204 22.45 0.66 13.99
C GLY A 204 21.67 1.23 15.17
N LEU A 205 20.37 0.91 15.30
CA LEU A 205 19.57 1.35 16.45
C LEU A 205 20.17 0.84 17.77
N ASN A 206 20.54 -0.43 17.83
CA ASN A 206 21.08 -1.05 19.04
C ASN A 206 22.54 -0.62 19.35
N ALA A 207 23.28 -0.12 18.35
CA ALA A 207 24.62 0.44 18.56
C ALA A 207 24.57 1.84 19.19
N VAL A 208 23.45 2.56 19.01
CA VAL A 208 23.32 3.97 19.46
C VAL A 208 22.45 4.08 20.72
N ILE A 209 21.45 3.22 20.88
CA ILE A 209 20.46 3.29 21.96
C ILE A 209 20.48 1.98 22.75
N ASP A 210 20.68 2.09 24.08
CA ASP A 210 20.47 0.95 24.99
C ASP A 210 18.97 0.84 25.28
N LEU A 211 18.38 -0.21 24.71
CA LEU A 211 16.94 -0.47 24.80
C LEU A 211 16.60 -1.23 26.10
N GLY A 212 15.75 -0.65 26.93
CA GLY A 212 15.23 -1.28 28.14
C GLY A 212 14.46 -2.58 27.86
N PRO A 213 14.10 -3.33 28.92
CA PRO A 213 13.39 -4.62 28.78
C PRO A 213 12.03 -4.51 28.08
N GLU A 214 11.35 -3.35 28.20
CA GLU A 214 10.06 -3.06 27.57
C GLU A 214 10.14 -3.01 26.05
N TYR A 215 11.34 -2.72 25.49
CA TYR A 215 11.58 -2.65 24.04
C TYR A 215 12.27 -3.92 23.50
N LYS A 216 12.07 -5.09 24.13
CA LYS A 216 12.69 -6.36 23.74
C LYS A 216 12.50 -6.69 22.24
N HIS A 217 11.35 -6.33 21.67
CA HIS A 217 11.00 -6.55 20.25
C HIS A 217 11.78 -5.65 19.29
N LEU A 218 12.46 -4.60 19.79
CA LEU A 218 13.35 -3.73 19.00
C LEU A 218 14.83 -4.07 19.16
N ARG A 219 15.18 -5.04 20.03
CA ARG A 219 16.56 -5.48 20.18
C ARG A 219 17.02 -6.20 18.92
N PHE A 220 18.23 -5.89 18.47
CA PHE A 220 18.82 -6.56 17.34
C PHE A 220 19.31 -7.96 17.77
N ALA A 221 18.48 -8.93 17.52
CA ALA A 221 18.75 -10.33 17.81
C ALA A 221 18.08 -11.21 16.75
N TYR A 222 18.68 -12.34 16.49
CA TYR A 222 18.15 -13.38 15.59
C TYR A 222 18.13 -14.73 16.35
N PRO A 223 17.26 -14.87 17.35
CA PRO A 223 17.15 -16.12 18.08
C PRO A 223 16.71 -17.25 17.15
N MET A 224 17.22 -18.45 17.39
CA MET A 224 16.79 -19.61 16.61
C MET A 224 15.30 -19.86 16.87
N PRO A 225 14.45 -19.89 15.83
CA PRO A 225 13.04 -20.21 16.01
C PRO A 225 12.86 -21.61 16.59
N SER A 226 11.89 -21.76 17.48
CA SER A 226 11.49 -23.09 17.95
C SER A 226 10.88 -23.91 16.80
N ALA A 227 10.87 -25.23 16.94
CA ALA A 227 10.25 -26.13 15.96
C ALA A 227 8.74 -25.83 15.79
N GLU A 228 8.08 -25.28 16.83
CA GLU A 228 6.68 -24.90 16.81
C GLU A 228 6.45 -23.56 16.12
N THR A 229 7.39 -22.61 16.23
CA THR A 229 7.28 -21.26 15.64
C THR A 229 7.74 -21.20 14.19
N LEU A 230 8.71 -22.04 13.80
CA LEU A 230 9.25 -22.05 12.44
C LEU A 230 8.18 -22.16 11.33
N PRO A 231 7.13 -23.03 11.44
CA PRO A 231 6.07 -23.08 10.46
C PRO A 231 5.32 -21.76 10.32
N TRP A 232 5.04 -21.06 11.43
CA TRP A 232 4.35 -19.76 11.41
C TRP A 232 5.15 -18.68 10.70
N LEU A 233 6.47 -18.63 10.89
CA LEU A 233 7.36 -17.73 10.16
C LEU A 233 7.32 -17.99 8.65
N ILE A 234 7.34 -19.27 8.24
CA ILE A 234 7.23 -19.65 6.83
C ILE A 234 5.87 -19.25 6.27
N VAL A 235 4.79 -19.58 6.97
CA VAL A 235 3.42 -19.26 6.56
C VAL A 235 3.24 -17.75 6.41
N THR A 236 3.79 -16.93 7.31
CA THR A 236 3.72 -15.47 7.23
C THR A 236 4.34 -14.95 5.91
N GLY A 237 5.51 -15.46 5.52
CA GLY A 237 6.16 -15.08 4.25
C GLY A 237 5.37 -15.54 3.02
N VAL A 238 4.83 -16.76 3.06
CA VAL A 238 4.03 -17.34 1.96
C VAL A 238 2.70 -16.60 1.80
N VAL A 239 1.98 -16.37 2.91
CA VAL A 239 0.71 -15.64 2.92
C VAL A 239 0.88 -14.22 2.38
N GLY A 240 1.92 -13.51 2.81
CA GLY A 240 2.23 -12.18 2.29
C GLY A 240 2.56 -12.18 0.79
N MET A 241 3.22 -13.22 0.30
CA MET A 241 3.50 -13.36 -1.14
C MET A 241 2.21 -13.61 -1.93
N PHE A 242 1.32 -14.50 -1.45
CA PHE A 242 0.03 -14.71 -2.09
C PHE A 242 -0.83 -13.43 -2.10
N ALA A 243 -0.86 -12.69 -0.98
CA ALA A 243 -1.54 -11.40 -0.91
C ALA A 243 -0.99 -10.43 -1.98
N TYR A 244 0.35 -10.35 -2.11
CA TYR A 244 0.99 -9.51 -3.12
C TYR A 244 0.65 -9.91 -4.55
N LEU A 245 0.63 -11.21 -4.86
CA LEU A 245 0.27 -11.70 -6.19
C LEU A 245 -1.19 -11.41 -6.53
N LEU A 246 -2.11 -11.59 -5.57
CA LEU A 246 -3.53 -11.31 -5.74
C LEU A 246 -3.81 -9.82 -5.96
N ILE A 247 -3.22 -8.93 -5.16
CA ILE A 247 -3.38 -7.48 -5.34
C ILE A 247 -2.78 -7.04 -6.69
N SER A 248 -1.61 -7.57 -7.04
CA SER A 248 -0.97 -7.29 -8.34
C SER A 248 -1.87 -7.73 -9.49
N ARG A 249 -2.50 -8.92 -9.39
CA ARG A 249 -3.46 -9.41 -10.38
C ARG A 249 -4.69 -8.52 -10.47
N ALA A 250 -5.26 -8.09 -9.33
CA ALA A 250 -6.43 -7.22 -9.29
C ALA A 250 -6.19 -5.92 -10.08
N TYR A 251 -5.06 -5.26 -9.84
CA TYR A 251 -4.70 -4.00 -10.51
C TYR A 251 -4.27 -4.17 -11.98
N GLN A 252 -3.88 -5.39 -12.42
CA GLN A 252 -3.61 -5.68 -13.82
C GLN A 252 -4.87 -5.86 -14.67
N ILE A 253 -5.95 -6.44 -14.09
CA ILE A 253 -7.16 -6.82 -14.82
C ILE A 253 -8.33 -5.85 -14.65
N ALA A 254 -8.19 -4.86 -13.74
CA ALA A 254 -9.21 -3.86 -13.50
C ALA A 254 -8.59 -2.47 -13.27
N PRO A 255 -9.32 -1.38 -13.60
CA PRO A 255 -8.83 -0.03 -13.41
C PRO A 255 -8.56 0.29 -11.93
N ALA A 256 -7.42 0.95 -11.65
CA ALA A 256 -7.03 1.31 -10.29
C ALA A 256 -8.08 2.16 -9.56
N SER A 257 -8.75 3.07 -10.28
CA SER A 257 -9.83 3.89 -9.73
C SER A 257 -11.03 3.08 -9.22
N LEU A 258 -11.29 1.91 -9.83
CA LEU A 258 -12.34 1.00 -9.38
C LEU A 258 -11.86 0.17 -8.19
N MET A 259 -10.56 -0.20 -8.14
CA MET A 259 -9.99 -1.06 -7.09
C MET A 259 -9.75 -0.31 -5.78
N ALA A 260 -9.24 0.92 -5.83
CA ALA A 260 -8.80 1.68 -4.66
C ALA A 260 -9.84 1.81 -3.51
N PRO A 261 -11.15 1.97 -3.75
CA PRO A 261 -12.13 1.96 -2.66
C PRO A 261 -12.19 0.64 -1.87
N PHE A 262 -11.89 -0.48 -2.53
CA PHE A 262 -11.93 -1.80 -1.89
C PHE A 262 -10.70 -2.07 -1.02
N ASP A 263 -9.59 -1.34 -1.18
CA ASP A 263 -8.44 -1.43 -0.27
C ASP A 263 -8.85 -1.13 1.18
N TYR A 264 -9.82 -0.23 1.37
CA TYR A 264 -10.31 0.13 2.71
C TYR A 264 -11.07 -1.00 3.42
N THR A 265 -11.42 -2.10 2.73
CA THR A 265 -12.00 -3.30 3.38
C THR A 265 -11.02 -3.96 4.35
N TYR A 266 -9.73 -3.67 4.23
CA TYR A 266 -8.73 -4.07 5.20
C TYR A 266 -9.07 -3.58 6.63
N LEU A 267 -9.58 -2.36 6.78
CA LEU A 267 -9.87 -1.75 8.07
C LEU A 267 -10.90 -2.53 8.91
N PRO A 268 -12.10 -2.85 8.38
CA PRO A 268 -13.04 -3.70 9.13
C PRO A 268 -12.51 -5.11 9.35
N ILE A 269 -11.72 -5.69 8.42
CA ILE A 269 -11.09 -7.00 8.61
C ILE A 269 -10.11 -6.93 9.79
N ALA A 270 -9.27 -5.90 9.86
CA ALA A 270 -8.33 -5.70 10.96
C ALA A 270 -9.04 -5.50 12.30
N ALA A 271 -10.16 -4.76 12.34
CA ALA A 271 -10.95 -4.60 13.55
C ALA A 271 -11.54 -5.93 14.03
N VAL A 272 -12.07 -6.74 13.13
CA VAL A 272 -12.59 -8.09 13.44
C VAL A 272 -11.48 -9.00 13.94
N LEU A 273 -10.32 -9.03 13.28
CA LEU A 273 -9.19 -9.85 13.71
C LEU A 273 -8.65 -9.40 15.08
N GLY A 274 -8.54 -8.09 15.32
CA GLY A 274 -8.14 -7.55 16.62
C GLY A 274 -9.07 -8.01 17.75
N TYR A 275 -10.38 -7.97 17.50
CA TYR A 275 -11.37 -8.45 18.46
C TYR A 275 -11.31 -9.98 18.65
N VAL A 276 -11.27 -10.76 17.59
CA VAL A 276 -11.33 -12.23 17.66
C VAL A 276 -10.06 -12.82 18.28
N LEU A 277 -8.88 -12.27 17.95
CA LEU A 277 -7.60 -12.84 18.36
C LEU A 277 -7.10 -12.32 19.70
N TRP A 278 -7.37 -11.06 20.04
CA TRP A 278 -6.87 -10.40 21.27
C TRP A 278 -7.97 -9.82 22.16
N GLY A 279 -9.25 -9.90 21.78
CA GLY A 279 -10.34 -9.24 22.50
C GLY A 279 -10.26 -7.71 22.45
N GLU A 280 -9.47 -7.15 21.52
CA GLU A 280 -9.27 -5.71 21.40
C GLU A 280 -10.52 -5.03 20.85
N VAL A 281 -11.11 -4.13 21.64
CA VAL A 281 -12.20 -3.26 21.20
C VAL A 281 -11.61 -1.87 20.94
N PRO A 282 -11.51 -1.43 19.68
CA PRO A 282 -10.99 -0.10 19.39
C PRO A 282 -11.83 0.98 20.12
N PRO A 283 -11.20 2.03 20.64
CA PRO A 283 -11.93 3.15 21.25
C PRO A 283 -12.87 3.82 20.23
N LEU A 284 -13.95 4.43 20.71
CA LEU A 284 -14.93 5.12 19.85
C LEU A 284 -14.27 6.12 18.88
N ALA A 285 -13.22 6.82 19.34
CA ALA A 285 -12.47 7.75 18.50
C ALA A 285 -11.80 7.05 17.31
N THR A 286 -11.26 5.83 17.50
CA THR A 286 -10.70 5.03 16.42
C THR A 286 -11.77 4.61 15.41
N PHE A 287 -12.97 4.20 15.88
CA PHE A 287 -14.09 3.88 14.97
C PHE A 287 -14.55 5.11 14.16
N VAL A 288 -14.67 6.28 14.80
CA VAL A 288 -15.03 7.51 14.11
C VAL A 288 -13.95 7.89 13.10
N GLY A 289 -12.68 7.87 13.50
CA GLY A 289 -11.54 8.14 12.62
C GLY A 289 -11.50 7.19 11.42
N MET A 290 -11.64 5.89 11.66
CA MET A 290 -11.71 4.85 10.62
C MET A 290 -12.85 5.13 9.63
N THR A 291 -14.04 5.45 10.12
CA THR A 291 -15.21 5.75 9.27
C THR A 291 -14.95 6.97 8.37
N LEU A 292 -14.37 8.03 8.92
CA LEU A 292 -14.03 9.23 8.15
C LEU A 292 -12.95 8.96 7.09
N ILE A 293 -11.93 8.16 7.42
CA ILE A 293 -10.88 7.76 6.48
C ILE A 293 -11.47 6.94 5.34
N ILE A 294 -12.30 5.93 5.65
CA ILE A 294 -12.99 5.10 4.65
C ILE A 294 -13.88 5.97 3.76
N ALA A 295 -14.74 6.80 4.35
CA ALA A 295 -15.65 7.66 3.61
C ALA A 295 -14.90 8.63 2.68
N SER A 296 -13.82 9.24 3.17
CA SER A 296 -12.95 10.11 2.38
C SER A 296 -12.32 9.36 1.20
N GLY A 297 -11.72 8.18 1.44
CA GLY A 297 -11.06 7.39 0.40
C GLY A 297 -12.04 6.86 -0.66
N VAL A 298 -13.18 6.33 -0.24
CA VAL A 298 -14.26 5.88 -1.14
C VAL A 298 -14.80 7.04 -1.98
N PHE A 299 -14.98 8.22 -1.38
CA PHE A 299 -15.42 9.41 -2.11
C PHE A 299 -14.39 9.86 -3.16
N ILE A 300 -13.09 9.86 -2.83
CA ILE A 300 -12.01 10.17 -3.79
C ILE A 300 -12.07 9.18 -4.96
N GLY A 301 -12.12 7.89 -4.70
CA GLY A 301 -12.19 6.85 -5.74
C GLY A 301 -13.44 6.98 -6.62
N TYR A 302 -14.61 7.25 -6.03
CA TYR A 302 -15.83 7.51 -6.78
C TYR A 302 -15.70 8.71 -7.72
N ARG A 303 -15.13 9.81 -7.24
CA ARG A 303 -14.92 11.03 -8.04
C ARG A 303 -13.94 10.80 -9.18
N GLU A 304 -12.91 10.01 -9.00
CA GLU A 304 -11.98 9.63 -10.05
C GLU A 304 -12.69 8.85 -11.18
N ILE A 305 -13.56 7.90 -10.83
CA ILE A 305 -14.38 7.14 -11.79
C ILE A 305 -15.29 8.08 -12.58
N VAL A 306 -16.00 8.98 -11.90
CA VAL A 306 -16.93 9.93 -12.55
C VAL A 306 -16.17 10.87 -13.50
N THR A 307 -15.02 11.39 -13.08
CA THR A 307 -14.20 12.29 -13.90
C THR A 307 -13.64 11.57 -15.14
N ALA A 308 -13.15 10.34 -14.97
CA ALA A 308 -12.64 9.53 -16.07
C ALA A 308 -13.75 9.21 -17.11
N ARG A 309 -14.96 8.92 -16.66
CA ARG A 309 -16.11 8.69 -17.56
C ARG A 309 -16.49 9.96 -18.34
N ARG A 310 -16.48 11.12 -17.71
CA ARG A 310 -16.77 12.41 -18.38
C ARG A 310 -15.72 12.74 -19.43
N ALA A 311 -14.44 12.55 -19.12
CA ALA A 311 -13.34 12.77 -20.08
C ALA A 311 -13.48 11.88 -21.33
N LYS A 312 -13.83 10.59 -21.16
CA LYS A 312 -14.11 9.68 -22.27
C LYS A 312 -15.34 10.13 -23.10
N ALA A 313 -16.40 10.58 -22.48
CA ALA A 313 -17.61 11.04 -23.17
C ALA A 313 -17.35 12.29 -24.04
N VAL A 314 -16.52 13.21 -23.56
CA VAL A 314 -16.11 14.41 -24.32
C VAL A 314 -15.26 14.04 -25.54
N HIS A 315 -14.38 13.03 -25.46
CA HIS A 315 -13.55 12.58 -26.58
C HIS A 315 -14.34 11.80 -27.65
N ILE A 316 -15.50 11.25 -27.33
CA ILE A 316 -16.34 10.46 -28.24
C ILE A 316 -17.41 11.34 -28.91
N ALA A 317 -17.66 12.56 -28.42
CA ALA A 317 -18.56 13.48 -29.08
C ALA A 317 -18.01 13.79 -30.50
N PRO A 318 -18.69 13.39 -31.59
CA PRO A 318 -18.22 13.71 -32.92
C PRO A 318 -18.20 15.24 -33.03
N THR A 319 -17.07 15.81 -33.41
CA THR A 319 -17.00 17.16 -33.93
C THR A 319 -17.97 17.20 -35.09
N ALA A 320 -19.11 17.84 -34.91
CA ALA A 320 -20.03 18.09 -36.01
C ALA A 320 -19.20 18.73 -37.14
N PRO A 321 -19.25 18.18 -38.37
CA PRO A 321 -18.54 18.80 -39.46
C PRO A 321 -19.09 20.24 -39.59
N TYR A 322 -18.18 21.21 -39.51
CA TYR A 322 -18.46 22.59 -39.82
C TYR A 322 -18.89 22.59 -41.27
N VAL A 323 -20.23 22.63 -41.51
CA VAL A 323 -20.81 22.89 -42.82
C VAL A 323 -20.56 24.38 -43.09
N ALA A 324 -19.47 24.67 -43.80
CA ALA A 324 -19.26 25.99 -44.34
C ALA A 324 -20.42 26.26 -45.29
N ASP A 325 -21.25 27.25 -44.91
CA ASP A 325 -22.26 27.82 -45.78
C ASP A 325 -21.56 28.34 -47.03
N VAL A 326 -21.68 27.59 -48.13
CA VAL A 326 -21.23 28.05 -49.45
C VAL A 326 -22.24 29.08 -49.94
N PRO A 327 -21.89 30.36 -50.07
CA PRO A 327 -22.81 31.34 -50.59
C PRO A 327 -23.17 30.98 -52.04
N HIS A 328 -24.42 30.73 -52.30
CA HIS A 328 -24.97 30.60 -53.63
C HIS A 328 -24.64 31.89 -54.43
N ARG A 329 -23.74 31.76 -55.35
CA ARG A 329 -23.52 32.76 -56.42
C ARG A 329 -24.74 32.71 -57.30
N GLU A 330 -25.59 33.70 -57.18
CA GLU A 330 -26.56 34.01 -58.22
C GLU A 330 -25.82 34.59 -59.40
N ASP A 331 -25.59 33.77 -60.43
CA ASP A 331 -25.20 34.26 -61.76
C ASP A 331 -26.50 34.72 -62.47
N GLY A 332 -26.74 36.04 -62.40
CA GLY A 332 -27.73 36.71 -63.18
C GLY A 332 -27.19 37.08 -64.55
N VAL A 333 -27.85 36.57 -65.61
CA VAL A 333 -27.96 36.99 -67.01
C VAL A 333 -26.70 37.40 -67.75
#